data_3fe5a37e2ed648df9081b6b982d4b1a5
#
_entry.id   3fe5a37e2ed648df9081b6b982d4b1a5
#
_cell.length_a   1.000
_cell.length_b   1.000
_cell.length_c   1.000
_cell.angle_alpha   90.00
_cell.angle_beta   90.00
_cell.angle_gamma   90.00
#
_symmetry.space_group_name_H-M   'P 1'
#
loop_
_entity.id
_entity.type
_entity.pdbx_description
1 polymer ?
#
loop_
_entity_poly.entity_id
_entity_poly.type
_entity_poly.pdbx_seq_one_letter_code
_entity_poly.pdbx_strand_id
1 'polypeptide(L)'
;MIGYEEGAVHVSASPGSGKTALCLGAVSSIISSGGKVIWACREMPNLDRAREILSGISEEGYENISIIHFSKDLPKYTDAILSMSRDFNKSDIVIVDDWCGSYGRAKKEEVKSVIMISENCKATNVVITSCSYEDASGASRSNWVSRGGRSVDEAYKTVFLQKHPMRQGVRIIRSEGVEKLLLMTSHGFEEISS
;
A
#
# COMPACT_ATOMS: atom_id res chain seq x y z
N MET A 1 -9.92 -3.51 8.47
CA MET A 1 -8.59 -2.99 8.08
C MET A 1 -8.02 -3.87 6.97
N ILE A 2 -7.05 -3.41 6.18
CA ILE A 2 -6.43 -4.22 5.12
C ILE A 2 -5.78 -5.43 5.80
N GLY A 3 -5.99 -6.65 5.29
CA GLY A 3 -5.34 -7.84 5.84
C GLY A 3 -3.84 -7.94 5.54
N TYR A 4 -3.05 -6.85 5.80
CA TYR A 4 -1.58 -6.87 5.62
C TYR A 4 -0.89 -7.85 6.59
N GLU A 5 -1.57 -8.23 7.66
CA GLU A 5 -1.09 -9.24 8.61
C GLU A 5 -1.00 -10.66 7.99
N GLU A 6 -1.56 -10.84 6.79
CA GLU A 6 -1.57 -12.11 6.07
C GLU A 6 -0.39 -12.26 5.09
N GLY A 7 0.59 -11.35 5.09
CA GLY A 7 1.78 -11.43 4.24
C GLY A 7 1.91 -10.26 3.25
N ALA A 8 2.25 -10.54 2.00
CA ALA A 8 2.45 -9.52 0.98
C ALA A 8 1.12 -9.12 0.32
N VAL A 9 0.77 -7.83 0.37
CA VAL A 9 -0.48 -7.27 -0.16
C VAL A 9 -0.22 -6.21 -1.21
N HIS A 10 -0.93 -6.26 -2.33
CA HIS A 10 -0.97 -5.24 -3.36
C HIS A 10 -2.30 -4.48 -3.31
N VAL A 11 -2.27 -3.23 -2.87
CA VAL A 11 -3.43 -2.34 -2.91
C VAL A 11 -3.50 -1.66 -4.27
N SER A 12 -4.35 -2.16 -5.13
CA SER A 12 -4.64 -1.58 -6.45
C SER A 12 -5.84 -0.64 -6.33
N ALA A 13 -5.65 0.66 -6.57
CA ALA A 13 -6.62 1.67 -6.17
C ALA A 13 -7.02 2.61 -7.30
N SER A 14 -8.30 2.97 -7.38
CA SER A 14 -8.72 4.02 -8.32
C SER A 14 -8.07 5.36 -7.95
N PRO A 15 -7.80 6.23 -8.95
CA PRO A 15 -7.16 7.52 -8.68
C PRO A 15 -7.89 8.34 -7.61
N GLY A 16 -7.14 8.86 -6.63
CA GLY A 16 -7.69 9.67 -5.55
C GLY A 16 -8.60 8.91 -4.57
N SER A 17 -8.54 7.57 -4.50
CA SER A 17 -9.30 6.78 -3.52
C SER A 17 -8.65 6.75 -2.12
N GLY A 18 -7.41 7.24 -1.97
CA GLY A 18 -6.76 7.38 -0.67
C GLY A 18 -5.73 6.29 -0.34
N LYS A 19 -5.01 5.75 -1.35
CA LYS A 19 -3.90 4.78 -1.15
C LYS A 19 -2.96 5.18 -0.01
N THR A 20 -2.39 6.37 -0.14
CA THR A 20 -1.43 6.92 0.83
C THR A 20 -2.05 7.07 2.23
N ALA A 21 -3.34 7.48 2.34
CA ALA A 21 -4.02 7.55 3.63
C ALA A 21 -4.22 6.15 4.26
N LEU A 22 -4.44 5.13 3.42
CA LEU A 22 -4.52 3.75 3.87
C LEU A 22 -3.16 3.24 4.39
N CYS A 23 -2.07 3.57 3.69
CA CYS A 23 -0.71 3.28 4.14
C CYS A 23 -0.36 4.00 5.44
N LEU A 24 -0.71 5.30 5.57
CA LEU A 24 -0.51 6.06 6.81
C LEU A 24 -1.25 5.44 8.00
N GLY A 25 -2.46 4.94 7.80
CA GLY A 25 -3.20 4.19 8.82
C GLY A 25 -2.47 2.91 9.25
N ALA A 26 -1.86 2.19 8.30
CA ALA A 26 -1.04 1.02 8.61
C ALA A 26 0.22 1.42 9.39
N VAL A 27 0.91 2.50 9.01
CA VAL A 27 2.04 3.06 9.75
C VAL A 27 1.65 3.37 11.20
N SER A 28 0.54 4.11 11.40
CA SER A 28 0.05 4.45 12.73
C SER A 28 -0.19 3.20 13.59
N SER A 29 -0.82 2.17 13.02
CA SER A 29 -1.09 0.90 13.72
C SER A 29 0.19 0.16 14.13
N ILE A 30 1.14 0.01 13.20
CA ILE A 30 2.41 -0.68 13.43
C ILE A 30 3.24 0.04 14.51
N ILE A 31 3.38 1.35 14.42
CA ILE A 31 4.15 2.14 15.38
C ILE A 31 3.49 2.10 16.77
N SER A 32 2.17 2.22 16.84
CA SER A 32 1.43 2.11 18.11
C SER A 32 1.58 0.74 18.77
N SER A 33 1.91 -0.30 18.00
CA SER A 33 2.20 -1.65 18.49
C SER A 33 3.70 -1.89 18.77
N GLY A 34 4.55 -0.85 18.65
CA GLY A 34 5.99 -0.94 18.89
C GLY A 34 6.81 -1.52 17.73
N GLY A 35 6.22 -1.66 16.55
CA GLY A 35 6.89 -2.14 15.36
C GLY A 35 7.68 -1.05 14.63
N LYS A 36 8.40 -1.45 13.57
CA LYS A 36 9.19 -0.57 12.70
C LYS A 36 8.59 -0.50 11.31
N VAL A 37 8.82 0.61 10.63
CA VAL A 37 8.30 0.89 9.30
C VAL A 37 9.42 1.31 8.36
N ILE A 38 9.48 0.68 7.17
CA ILE A 38 10.15 1.25 6.02
C ILE A 38 9.06 1.71 5.06
N TRP A 39 9.03 3.00 4.76
CA TRP A 39 8.14 3.57 3.77
C TRP A 39 8.92 4.07 2.58
N ALA A 40 8.94 3.27 1.51
CA ALA A 40 9.44 3.69 0.22
C ALA A 40 8.29 4.30 -0.59
N CYS A 41 8.44 5.55 -1.06
CA CYS A 41 7.38 6.24 -1.79
C CYS A 41 7.91 6.87 -3.10
N ARG A 42 7.03 6.88 -4.11
CA ARG A 42 7.29 7.59 -5.37
C ARG A 42 7.15 9.09 -5.21
N GLU A 43 6.16 9.52 -4.44
CA GLU A 43 5.89 10.91 -4.09
C GLU A 43 5.70 11.00 -2.58
N MET A 44 6.23 12.06 -1.98
CA MET A 44 6.01 12.30 -0.56
C MET A 44 4.52 12.56 -0.28
N PRO A 45 3.97 12.02 0.79
CA PRO A 45 2.58 12.27 1.16
C PRO A 45 2.35 13.76 1.45
N ASN A 46 1.10 14.20 1.30
CA ASN A 46 0.71 15.52 1.77
C ASN A 46 0.99 15.62 3.28
N LEU A 47 1.79 16.60 3.70
CA LEU A 47 2.29 16.72 5.06
C LEU A 47 1.17 16.97 6.08
N ASP A 48 0.16 17.78 5.73
CA ASP A 48 -0.94 18.08 6.65
C ASP A 48 -1.77 16.82 6.87
N ARG A 49 -2.04 16.07 5.80
CA ARG A 49 -2.75 14.80 5.89
C ARG A 49 -1.96 13.73 6.66
N ALA A 50 -0.65 13.68 6.48
CA ALA A 50 0.20 12.78 7.24
C ALA A 50 0.18 13.13 8.74
N ARG A 51 0.29 14.43 9.10
CA ARG A 51 0.22 14.90 10.48
C ARG A 51 -1.12 14.54 11.15
N GLU A 52 -2.25 14.71 10.44
CA GLU A 52 -3.56 14.34 10.97
C GLU A 52 -3.63 12.85 11.32
N ILE A 53 -3.27 11.97 10.38
CA ILE A 53 -3.38 10.52 10.56
C ILE A 53 -2.37 10.00 11.60
N LEU A 54 -1.17 10.57 11.63
CA LEU A 54 -0.09 10.16 12.53
C LEU A 54 -0.07 10.94 13.86
N SER A 55 -1.08 11.77 14.15
CA SER A 55 -1.13 12.65 15.31
C SER A 55 -1.07 11.91 16.67
N GLY A 56 -1.39 10.62 16.69
CA GLY A 56 -1.32 9.78 17.89
C GLY A 56 0.06 9.12 18.13
N ILE A 57 1.05 9.33 17.23
CA ILE A 57 2.39 8.77 17.37
C ILE A 57 3.24 9.68 18.27
N SER A 58 3.96 9.09 19.24
CA SER A 58 4.92 9.80 20.08
C SER A 58 6.18 10.19 19.28
N GLU A 59 7.00 11.11 19.84
CA GLU A 59 8.28 11.48 19.22
C GLU A 59 9.19 10.27 19.04
N GLU A 60 9.29 9.39 20.02
CA GLU A 60 10.07 8.15 19.94
C GLU A 60 9.50 7.19 18.85
N GLY A 61 8.20 7.21 18.63
CA GLY A 61 7.55 6.42 17.57
C GLY A 61 8.02 6.81 16.18
N TYR A 62 8.27 8.09 15.94
CA TYR A 62 8.78 8.57 14.64
C TYR A 62 10.19 8.06 14.35
N GLU A 63 11.02 7.77 15.34
CA GLU A 63 12.36 7.18 15.15
C GLU A 63 12.31 5.77 14.54
N ASN A 64 11.17 5.09 14.67
CA ASN A 64 10.94 3.77 14.09
C ASN A 64 10.42 3.84 12.62
N ILE A 65 10.33 5.02 12.02
CA ILE A 65 9.87 5.21 10.64
C ILE A 65 11.05 5.62 9.77
N SER A 66 11.44 4.77 8.83
CA SER A 66 12.43 5.08 7.80
C SER A 66 11.73 5.40 6.49
N ILE A 67 12.01 6.57 5.90
CA ILE A 67 11.41 6.99 4.64
C ILE A 67 12.45 6.94 3.52
N ILE A 68 12.08 6.31 2.39
CA ILE A 68 12.88 6.26 1.16
C ILE A 68 12.08 6.91 0.03
N HIS A 69 12.48 8.09 -0.40
CA HIS A 69 11.88 8.74 -1.56
C HIS A 69 12.60 8.28 -2.85
N PHE A 70 12.02 7.30 -3.55
CA PHE A 70 12.64 6.73 -4.76
C PHE A 70 12.23 7.47 -6.06
N SER A 71 11.27 8.41 -6.00
CA SER A 71 10.79 9.17 -7.16
C SER A 71 10.31 8.27 -8.30
N LYS A 72 11.13 8.05 -9.32
CA LYS A 72 10.78 7.23 -10.50
C LYS A 72 11.70 6.01 -10.67
N ASP A 73 12.57 5.73 -9.70
CA ASP A 73 13.65 4.77 -9.85
C ASP A 73 13.71 3.78 -8.67
N LEU A 74 12.57 3.11 -8.41
CA LEU A 74 12.49 2.06 -7.39
C LEU A 74 13.63 1.01 -7.49
N PRO A 75 14.07 0.57 -8.69
CA PRO A 75 15.14 -0.42 -8.80
C PRO A 75 16.43 -0.04 -8.10
N LYS A 76 16.81 1.25 -8.08
CA LYS A 76 18.03 1.71 -7.40
C LYS A 76 17.96 1.60 -5.87
N TYR A 77 16.77 1.58 -5.31
CA TYR A 77 16.55 1.56 -3.86
C TYR A 77 16.17 0.17 -3.33
N THR A 78 15.97 -0.81 -4.22
CA THR A 78 15.54 -2.16 -3.83
C THR A 78 16.50 -2.79 -2.85
N ASP A 79 17.80 -2.77 -3.12
CA ASP A 79 18.82 -3.36 -2.23
C ASP A 79 18.88 -2.64 -0.88
N ALA A 80 18.68 -1.32 -0.84
CA ALA A 80 18.61 -0.57 0.41
C ALA A 80 17.38 -0.99 1.25
N ILE A 81 16.20 -1.12 0.62
CA ILE A 81 14.98 -1.61 1.28
C ILE A 81 15.23 -3.00 1.87
N LEU A 82 15.79 -3.92 1.10
CA LEU A 82 16.09 -5.29 1.54
C LEU A 82 17.11 -5.33 2.66
N SER A 83 18.16 -4.50 2.58
CA SER A 83 19.17 -4.41 3.63
C SER A 83 18.60 -3.89 4.94
N MET A 84 17.78 -2.84 4.89
CA MET A 84 17.14 -2.23 6.07
C MET A 84 16.08 -3.14 6.70
N SER A 85 15.40 -3.96 5.90
CA SER A 85 14.36 -4.90 6.39
C SER A 85 14.89 -6.25 6.83
N ARG A 86 16.21 -6.47 6.84
CA ARG A 86 16.83 -7.79 7.14
C ARG A 86 16.39 -8.36 8.48
N ASP A 87 16.28 -7.50 9.51
CA ASP A 87 15.95 -7.89 10.88
C ASP A 87 14.46 -7.66 11.22
N PHE A 88 13.64 -7.35 10.19
CA PHE A 88 12.21 -7.15 10.35
C PHE A 88 11.47 -8.46 10.56
N ASN A 89 10.38 -8.39 11.31
CA ASN A 89 9.52 -9.51 11.64
C ASN A 89 8.03 -9.15 11.45
N LYS A 90 7.11 -10.00 11.89
CA LYS A 90 5.66 -9.80 11.73
C LYS A 90 5.08 -8.57 12.45
N SER A 91 5.82 -8.00 13.39
CA SER A 91 5.42 -6.73 14.03
C SER A 91 5.79 -5.50 13.19
N ASP A 92 6.61 -5.68 12.13
CA ASP A 92 7.14 -4.61 11.29
C ASP A 92 6.45 -4.61 9.92
N ILE A 93 6.65 -3.53 9.15
CA ILE A 93 6.09 -3.42 7.81
C ILE A 93 7.04 -2.72 6.83
N VAL A 94 7.05 -3.23 5.60
CA VAL A 94 7.63 -2.56 4.43
C VAL A 94 6.50 -2.07 3.53
N ILE A 95 6.44 -0.78 3.25
CA ILE A 95 5.46 -0.16 2.36
C ILE A 95 6.19 0.39 1.14
N VAL A 96 5.70 0.06 -0.07
CA VAL A 96 6.16 0.66 -1.33
C VAL A 96 4.98 1.39 -1.96
N ASP A 97 4.86 2.68 -1.68
CA ASP A 97 3.74 3.51 -2.11
C ASP A 97 3.95 4.02 -3.54
N ASP A 98 2.96 3.72 -4.41
CA ASP A 98 2.99 3.95 -5.86
C ASP A 98 4.25 3.34 -6.53
N TRP A 99 4.43 2.02 -6.36
CA TRP A 99 5.61 1.29 -6.83
C TRP A 99 5.89 1.43 -8.34
N CYS A 100 4.86 1.73 -9.15
CA CYS A 100 4.98 1.97 -10.59
C CYS A 100 4.22 3.24 -11.00
N GLY A 101 4.45 3.70 -12.23
CA GLY A 101 3.76 4.88 -12.78
C GLY A 101 2.24 4.69 -12.86
N SER A 102 1.50 5.79 -12.75
CA SER A 102 0.03 5.78 -12.81
C SER A 102 -0.54 5.52 -14.21
N TYR A 103 0.27 5.66 -15.25
CA TYR A 103 -0.12 5.47 -16.65
C TYR A 103 0.77 4.46 -17.36
N GLY A 104 0.24 3.84 -18.41
CA GLY A 104 0.96 2.86 -19.21
C GLY A 104 1.20 1.53 -18.48
N ARG A 105 2.10 0.72 -18.99
CA ARG A 105 2.51 -0.54 -18.37
C ARG A 105 3.60 -0.28 -17.33
N ALA A 106 3.60 -1.04 -16.24
CA ALA A 106 4.72 -1.06 -15.30
C ALA A 106 6.00 -1.52 -16.00
N LYS A 107 7.13 -0.88 -15.67
CA LYS A 107 8.43 -1.26 -16.24
C LYS A 107 8.86 -2.61 -15.68
N LYS A 108 9.54 -3.42 -16.50
CA LYS A 108 10.02 -4.76 -16.09
C LYS A 108 10.91 -4.71 -14.85
N GLU A 109 11.74 -3.69 -14.74
CA GLU A 109 12.65 -3.49 -13.61
C GLU A 109 11.89 -3.15 -12.32
N GLU A 110 10.81 -2.35 -12.39
CA GLU A 110 9.93 -2.05 -11.25
C GLU A 110 9.18 -3.32 -10.80
N VAL A 111 8.66 -4.11 -11.74
CA VAL A 111 8.04 -5.42 -11.45
C VAL A 111 9.04 -6.35 -10.76
N LYS A 112 10.27 -6.47 -11.29
CA LYS A 112 11.32 -7.27 -10.67
C LYS A 112 11.61 -6.82 -9.23
N SER A 113 11.68 -5.51 -9.00
CA SER A 113 11.94 -4.95 -7.66
C SER A 113 10.87 -5.35 -6.64
N VAL A 114 9.59 -5.21 -6.96
CA VAL A 114 8.54 -5.58 -6.02
C VAL A 114 8.47 -7.09 -5.78
N ILE A 115 8.74 -7.91 -6.80
CA ILE A 115 8.84 -9.38 -6.62
C ILE A 115 10.00 -9.71 -5.67
N MET A 116 11.19 -9.13 -5.88
CA MET A 116 12.34 -9.33 -4.99
C MET A 116 12.02 -8.93 -3.54
N ILE A 117 11.30 -7.83 -3.33
CA ILE A 117 10.86 -7.41 -2.00
C ILE A 117 9.94 -8.46 -1.38
N SER A 118 8.92 -8.95 -2.10
CA SER A 118 8.03 -10.01 -1.61
C SER A 118 8.78 -11.29 -1.23
N GLU A 119 9.72 -11.72 -2.09
CA GLU A 119 10.46 -12.97 -1.89
C GLU A 119 11.44 -12.91 -0.70
N ASN A 120 12.03 -11.75 -0.43
CA ASN A 120 13.05 -11.58 0.60
C ASN A 120 12.49 -11.06 1.94
N CYS A 121 11.29 -10.48 1.96
CA CYS A 121 10.63 -9.95 3.16
C CYS A 121 9.53 -10.89 3.71
N LYS A 122 9.66 -12.22 3.55
CA LYS A 122 8.63 -13.20 3.98
C LYS A 122 8.37 -13.22 5.49
N ALA A 123 9.35 -12.77 6.28
CA ALA A 123 9.22 -12.70 7.74
C ALA A 123 8.51 -11.45 8.23
N THR A 124 8.21 -10.48 7.36
CA THR A 124 7.54 -9.22 7.71
C THR A 124 6.30 -8.98 6.87
N ASN A 125 5.53 -7.96 7.22
CA ASN A 125 4.40 -7.51 6.41
C ASN A 125 4.90 -6.66 5.24
N VAL A 126 4.35 -6.86 4.05
CA VAL A 126 4.70 -6.07 2.87
C VAL A 126 3.43 -5.52 2.24
N VAL A 127 3.38 -4.22 2.03
CA VAL A 127 2.30 -3.57 1.29
C VAL A 127 2.88 -2.79 0.11
N ILE A 128 2.41 -3.09 -1.08
CA ILE A 128 2.70 -2.24 -2.24
C ILE A 128 1.41 -1.58 -2.72
N THR A 129 1.50 -0.36 -3.25
CA THR A 129 0.33 0.32 -3.82
C THR A 129 0.55 0.73 -5.27
N SER A 130 -0.52 0.73 -6.06
CA SER A 130 -0.52 1.28 -7.42
C SER A 130 -1.89 1.82 -7.82
N CYS A 131 -1.94 2.60 -8.89
CA CYS A 131 -3.21 2.94 -9.52
C CYS A 131 -3.76 1.73 -10.29
N SER A 132 -5.04 1.38 -10.05
CA SER A 132 -5.80 0.48 -10.92
C SER A 132 -6.17 1.17 -12.24
N TYR A 133 -6.53 0.40 -13.24
CA TYR A 133 -7.11 0.90 -14.49
C TYR A 133 -8.37 0.11 -14.86
N GLU A 134 -9.24 0.71 -15.65
CA GLU A 134 -10.46 0.05 -16.12
C GLU A 134 -10.14 -0.89 -17.29
N ASP A 135 -10.70 -2.08 -17.24
CA ASP A 135 -10.65 -3.03 -18.35
C ASP A 135 -11.69 -2.67 -19.42
N ALA A 136 -11.24 -1.97 -20.47
CA ALA A 136 -12.09 -1.62 -21.59
C ALA A 136 -12.51 -2.82 -22.45
N SER A 137 -11.90 -4.02 -22.27
CA SER A 137 -12.22 -5.22 -23.03
C SER A 137 -13.45 -5.96 -22.52
N GLY A 138 -13.89 -5.67 -21.28
CA GLY A 138 -14.99 -6.37 -20.63
C GLY A 138 -14.67 -7.83 -20.25
N ALA A 139 -13.41 -8.25 -20.37
CA ALA A 139 -12.99 -9.63 -20.11
C ALA A 139 -12.89 -9.95 -18.62
N SER A 140 -12.75 -8.94 -17.75
CA SER A 140 -12.67 -9.14 -16.32
C SER A 140 -14.03 -8.99 -15.64
N ARG A 141 -14.31 -9.85 -14.63
CA ARG A 141 -15.53 -9.76 -13.81
C ARG A 141 -15.58 -8.49 -12.96
N SER A 142 -14.45 -7.90 -12.65
CA SER A 142 -14.34 -6.56 -12.06
C SER A 142 -13.87 -5.62 -13.18
N ASN A 143 -14.50 -4.49 -13.41
CA ASN A 143 -14.04 -3.49 -14.37
C ASN A 143 -12.64 -2.93 -14.07
N TRP A 144 -11.99 -3.39 -13.01
CA TRP A 144 -10.70 -2.89 -12.51
C TRP A 144 -9.62 -3.95 -12.59
N VAL A 145 -8.47 -3.55 -13.09
CA VAL A 145 -7.28 -4.40 -13.27
C VAL A 145 -6.11 -3.81 -12.48
N SER A 146 -5.38 -4.70 -11.79
CA SER A 146 -4.14 -4.37 -11.08
C SER A 146 -2.97 -4.18 -12.05
N ARG A 147 -1.96 -3.42 -11.63
CA ARG A 147 -0.72 -3.27 -12.38
C ARG A 147 0.27 -4.39 -12.02
N GLY A 148 1.15 -4.69 -12.99
CA GLY A 148 2.20 -5.69 -12.84
C GLY A 148 1.86 -7.04 -13.44
N GLY A 149 0.57 -7.29 -13.74
CA GLY A 149 0.09 -8.52 -14.34
C GLY A 149 0.34 -9.76 -13.47
N ARG A 150 0.27 -10.93 -14.09
CA ARG A 150 0.28 -12.23 -13.41
C ARG A 150 1.43 -12.40 -12.40
N SER A 151 2.62 -11.93 -12.71
CA SER A 151 3.77 -12.09 -11.81
C SER A 151 3.61 -11.35 -10.47
N VAL A 152 2.97 -10.18 -10.47
CA VAL A 152 2.67 -9.45 -9.24
C VAL A 152 1.48 -10.08 -8.52
N ASP A 153 0.45 -10.51 -9.26
CA ASP A 153 -0.73 -11.16 -8.68
C ASP A 153 -0.39 -12.53 -8.05
N GLU A 154 0.67 -13.21 -8.51
CA GLU A 154 1.18 -14.45 -7.89
C GLU A 154 2.04 -14.18 -6.63
N ALA A 155 2.70 -13.01 -6.58
CA ALA A 155 3.59 -12.63 -5.47
C ALA A 155 2.85 -11.90 -4.34
N TYR A 156 1.69 -11.31 -4.63
CA TYR A 156 0.93 -10.47 -3.71
C TYR A 156 -0.56 -10.81 -3.73
N LYS A 157 -1.20 -10.81 -2.58
CA LYS A 157 -2.66 -10.80 -2.49
C LYS A 157 -3.17 -9.44 -2.96
N THR A 158 -3.88 -9.38 -4.09
CA THR A 158 -4.40 -8.13 -4.61
C THR A 158 -5.70 -7.71 -3.92
N VAL A 159 -5.74 -6.46 -3.48
CA VAL A 159 -6.87 -5.79 -2.86
C VAL A 159 -7.23 -4.56 -3.67
N PHE A 160 -8.48 -4.38 -4.04
CA PHE A 160 -8.95 -3.20 -4.77
C PHE A 160 -9.57 -2.18 -3.82
N LEU A 161 -9.09 -0.93 -3.90
CA LEU A 161 -9.64 0.22 -3.16
C LEU A 161 -10.29 1.21 -4.14
N GLN A 162 -11.58 1.44 -3.99
CA GLN A 162 -12.38 2.24 -4.92
C GLN A 162 -13.22 3.29 -4.19
N LYS A 163 -13.53 4.39 -4.88
CA LYS A 163 -14.54 5.33 -4.39
C LYS A 163 -15.93 4.68 -4.44
N HIS A 164 -16.73 4.89 -3.40
CA HIS A 164 -18.12 4.47 -3.44
C HIS A 164 -18.89 5.38 -4.45
N PRO A 165 -19.67 4.81 -5.38
CA PRO A 165 -20.29 5.61 -6.44
C PRO A 165 -21.31 6.64 -5.94
N MET A 166 -21.99 6.36 -4.82
CA MET A 166 -23.10 7.18 -4.31
C MET A 166 -22.82 7.87 -2.97
N ARG A 167 -21.81 7.40 -2.20
CA ARG A 167 -21.54 7.90 -0.84
C ARG A 167 -20.20 8.64 -0.80
N GLN A 168 -20.26 9.97 -0.69
CA GLN A 168 -19.05 10.79 -0.54
C GLN A 168 -18.28 10.40 0.73
N GLY A 169 -16.94 10.41 0.66
CA GLY A 169 -16.09 10.03 1.79
C GLY A 169 -15.97 8.51 2.01
N VAL A 170 -16.88 7.71 1.46
CA VAL A 170 -16.85 6.25 1.59
C VAL A 170 -15.99 5.63 0.49
N ARG A 171 -15.28 4.56 0.85
CA ARG A 171 -14.52 3.70 -0.06
C ARG A 171 -15.03 2.28 0.04
N ILE A 172 -14.84 1.56 -1.04
CA ILE A 172 -15.09 0.12 -1.10
C ILE A 172 -13.74 -0.56 -1.19
N ILE A 173 -13.48 -1.50 -0.29
CA ILE A 173 -12.33 -2.38 -0.37
C ILE A 173 -12.80 -3.79 -0.72
N ARG A 174 -12.18 -4.41 -1.73
CA ARG A 174 -12.53 -5.76 -2.22
C ARG A 174 -11.32 -6.64 -2.27
N SER A 175 -11.47 -7.84 -1.71
CA SER A 175 -10.46 -8.90 -1.78
C SER A 175 -11.15 -10.26 -1.78
N GLU A 176 -10.83 -11.14 -2.72
CA GLU A 176 -11.28 -12.54 -2.76
C GLU A 176 -12.81 -12.72 -2.56
N GLY A 177 -13.60 -11.82 -3.16
CA GLY A 177 -15.07 -11.86 -3.06
C GLY A 177 -15.65 -11.23 -1.79
N VAL A 178 -14.80 -10.78 -0.86
CA VAL A 178 -15.23 -10.01 0.32
C VAL A 178 -15.21 -8.53 -0.01
N GLU A 179 -16.26 -7.83 0.33
CA GLU A 179 -16.39 -6.39 0.20
C GLU A 179 -16.61 -5.76 1.57
N LYS A 180 -15.88 -4.68 1.87
CA LYS A 180 -16.06 -3.88 3.07
C LYS A 180 -16.16 -2.41 2.72
N LEU A 181 -16.89 -1.65 3.52
CA LEU A 181 -16.98 -0.21 3.39
C LEU A 181 -16.05 0.48 4.39
N LEU A 182 -15.33 1.47 3.90
CA LEU A 182 -14.42 2.29 4.70
C LEU A 182 -14.85 3.75 4.61
N LEU A 183 -15.02 4.41 5.74
CA LEU A 183 -15.21 5.85 5.83
C LEU A 183 -13.83 6.52 5.96
N MET A 184 -13.58 7.52 5.14
CA MET A 184 -12.38 8.36 5.25
C MET A 184 -12.62 9.43 6.30
N THR A 185 -11.84 9.41 7.37
CA THR A 185 -11.88 10.37 8.48
C THR A 185 -10.58 11.17 8.56
N SER A 186 -10.49 12.13 9.51
CA SER A 186 -9.24 12.83 9.82
C SER A 186 -8.12 11.87 10.26
N HIS A 187 -8.45 10.77 10.91
CA HIS A 187 -7.50 9.80 11.44
C HIS A 187 -7.22 8.61 10.50
N GLY A 188 -7.65 8.69 9.24
CA GLY A 188 -7.46 7.63 8.25
C GLY A 188 -8.77 6.97 7.84
N PHE A 189 -8.77 5.64 7.73
CA PHE A 189 -9.95 4.88 7.36
C PHE A 189 -10.55 4.13 8.54
N GLU A 190 -11.87 4.17 8.66
CA GLU A 190 -12.67 3.41 9.62
C GLU A 190 -13.60 2.46 8.87
N GLU A 191 -13.65 1.18 9.29
CA GLU A 191 -14.58 0.21 8.73
C GLU A 191 -16.01 0.54 9.23
N ILE A 192 -16.96 0.60 8.31
CA ILE A 192 -18.36 0.88 8.60
C ILE A 192 -19.25 -0.29 8.15
N SER A 193 -20.35 -0.50 8.84
CA SER A 193 -21.37 -1.48 8.44
C SER A 193 -22.00 -1.11 7.09
N SER A 194 -22.31 -2.12 6.31
CA SER A 194 -22.99 -2.03 5.01
C SER A 194 -24.38 -1.45 5.11
#